data_7fed168a5145b26cc4df6607b16f46e0
#
_entry.id   7fed168a5145b26cc4df6607b16f46e0
#
_cell.length_a   1.000
_cell.length_b   1.000
_cell.length_c   1.000
_cell.angle_alpha   90.00
_cell.angle_beta   90.00
_cell.angle_gamma   90.00
#
_symmetry.space_group_name_H-M   'P 1'
#
loop_
_entity.id
_entity.type
_entity.pdbx_description
1 polymer ?
#
loop_
_entity_poly.entity_id
_entity_poly.type
_entity_poly.pdbx_seq_one_letter_code
_entity_poly.pdbx_strand_id
1 'polypeptide(L)'
;MAMRKAIFAALAVSLLTPAHAQAATSASLPNGSTISIAKSIYSKTTYVTVNGKNFDETVGIYLAFCLVPRKGQAPTPCGGGVNKSGTGEASYWISSNPPPYGIGLAIPFVAGGRFTEKVKVTRMLGKYECKKVTCAITVRSDHLHEGDRTHDIFIPITFK
;
A
#
# COMPACT_ATOMS: atom_id res chain seq x y z
N MET A 1 -43.92 45.64 -45.94
CA MET A 1 -43.60 44.18 -45.86
C MET A 1 -42.31 43.98 -45.07
N ALA A 2 -42.40 43.69 -43.78
CA ALA A 2 -41.23 43.64 -42.86
C ALA A 2 -40.97 42.18 -42.51
N MET A 3 -39.84 41.65 -42.98
CA MET A 3 -39.38 40.29 -42.67
C MET A 3 -38.72 40.24 -41.32
N ARG A 4 -39.37 39.59 -40.33
CA ARG A 4 -38.78 39.28 -38.99
C ARG A 4 -37.83 38.09 -39.13
N LYS A 5 -36.54 38.32 -38.89
CA LYS A 5 -35.53 37.26 -38.77
C LYS A 5 -35.61 36.67 -37.34
N ALA A 6 -35.99 35.39 -37.23
CA ALA A 6 -35.94 34.64 -36.00
C ALA A 6 -34.49 34.12 -35.77
N ILE A 7 -33.90 34.52 -34.66
CA ILE A 7 -32.59 34.03 -34.21
C ILE A 7 -32.85 32.83 -33.28
N PHE A 8 -32.47 31.63 -33.71
CA PHE A 8 -32.46 30.43 -32.88
C PHE A 8 -31.15 30.40 -32.07
N ALA A 9 -31.25 30.62 -30.77
CA ALA A 9 -30.14 30.41 -29.86
C ALA A 9 -30.07 28.91 -29.49
N ALA A 10 -29.05 28.22 -29.94
CA ALA A 10 -28.79 26.83 -29.56
C ALA A 10 -28.15 26.83 -28.15
N LEU A 11 -28.87 26.32 -27.15
CA LEU A 11 -28.31 26.03 -25.82
C LEU A 11 -27.44 24.75 -25.90
N ALA A 12 -26.14 24.90 -25.77
CA ALA A 12 -25.24 23.77 -25.60
C ALA A 12 -25.33 23.29 -24.15
N VAL A 13 -25.98 22.17 -23.90
CA VAL A 13 -25.98 21.49 -22.61
C VAL A 13 -24.70 20.69 -22.48
N SER A 14 -23.75 21.19 -21.69
CA SER A 14 -22.53 20.47 -21.35
C SER A 14 -22.86 19.35 -20.34
N LEU A 15 -22.84 18.09 -20.78
CA LEU A 15 -22.97 16.91 -19.96
C LEU A 15 -21.66 16.73 -19.16
N LEU A 16 -21.64 17.19 -17.91
CA LEU A 16 -20.60 16.86 -16.94
C LEU A 16 -20.75 15.39 -16.54
N THR A 17 -19.92 14.52 -17.12
CA THR A 17 -19.82 13.13 -16.66
C THR A 17 -19.17 13.12 -15.28
N PRO A 18 -19.81 12.51 -14.24
CA PRO A 18 -19.21 12.40 -12.94
C PRO A 18 -17.96 11.52 -13.03
N ALA A 19 -16.81 12.07 -12.63
CA ALA A 19 -15.60 11.27 -12.43
C ALA A 19 -15.88 10.27 -11.31
N HIS A 20 -15.93 8.98 -11.61
CA HIS A 20 -16.06 7.93 -10.62
C HIS A 20 -14.78 7.91 -9.79
N ALA A 21 -14.81 8.49 -8.59
CA ALA A 21 -13.75 8.35 -7.61
C ALA A 21 -13.68 6.86 -7.22
N GLN A 22 -12.60 6.19 -7.60
CA GLN A 22 -12.37 4.81 -7.20
C GLN A 22 -12.14 4.78 -5.69
N ALA A 23 -12.98 4.05 -4.95
CA ALA A 23 -12.86 3.93 -3.50
C ALA A 23 -11.48 3.39 -3.12
N ALA A 24 -10.86 3.98 -2.10
CA ALA A 24 -9.59 3.50 -1.55
C ALA A 24 -9.75 2.07 -1.04
N THR A 25 -8.75 1.23 -1.33
CA THR A 25 -8.70 -0.15 -0.82
C THR A 25 -8.00 -0.14 0.52
N SER A 26 -8.60 -0.75 1.53
CA SER A 26 -8.03 -0.84 2.89
C SER A 26 -8.14 -2.24 3.47
N ALA A 27 -7.24 -2.54 4.42
CA ALA A 27 -7.29 -3.76 5.23
C ALA A 27 -6.94 -3.39 6.68
N SER A 28 -7.61 -4.06 7.63
CA SER A 28 -7.47 -3.76 9.06
C SER A 28 -7.35 -5.02 9.89
N LEU A 29 -6.69 -4.89 11.03
CA LEU A 29 -6.66 -5.87 12.10
C LEU A 29 -7.79 -5.63 13.11
N PRO A 30 -8.14 -6.62 13.94
CA PRO A 30 -9.16 -6.46 14.99
C PRO A 30 -8.82 -5.36 16.01
N ASN A 31 -7.53 -5.06 16.23
CA ASN A 31 -7.06 -3.99 17.11
C ASN A 31 -7.21 -2.58 16.50
N GLY A 32 -7.70 -2.45 15.26
CA GLY A 32 -7.91 -1.19 14.56
C GLY A 32 -6.74 -0.72 13.70
N SER A 33 -5.57 -1.39 13.76
CA SER A 33 -4.45 -1.08 12.86
C SER A 33 -4.90 -1.26 11.42
N THR A 34 -4.63 -0.26 10.59
CA THR A 34 -5.18 -0.22 9.22
C THR A 34 -4.12 0.25 8.24
N ILE A 35 -4.07 -0.37 7.07
CA ILE A 35 -3.38 0.17 5.90
C ILE A 35 -4.37 0.48 4.79
N SER A 36 -4.05 1.48 3.96
CA SER A 36 -4.88 1.86 2.82
C SER A 36 -4.03 2.32 1.63
N ILE A 37 -4.56 2.08 0.43
CA ILE A 37 -3.99 2.50 -0.86
C ILE A 37 -5.12 3.05 -1.75
N ALA A 38 -4.78 3.89 -2.72
CA ALA A 38 -5.78 4.50 -3.61
C ALA A 38 -6.49 3.47 -4.50
N LYS A 39 -5.78 2.43 -4.94
CA LYS A 39 -6.32 1.33 -5.77
C LYS A 39 -5.44 0.10 -5.68
N SER A 40 -5.98 -1.08 -6.02
CA SER A 40 -5.27 -2.38 -5.97
C SER A 40 -5.05 -3.03 -7.34
N ILE A 41 -5.46 -2.38 -8.44
CA ILE A 41 -5.33 -2.92 -9.80
C ILE A 41 -4.38 -2.05 -10.61
N TYR A 42 -3.34 -2.67 -11.20
CA TYR A 42 -2.30 -1.99 -11.97
C TYR A 42 -2.02 -2.73 -13.30
N SER A 43 -1.58 -2.00 -14.32
CA SER A 43 -1.19 -2.57 -15.63
C SER A 43 0.33 -2.74 -15.76
N LYS A 44 1.09 -2.08 -14.90
CA LYS A 44 2.57 -2.06 -14.95
C LYS A 44 3.15 -1.88 -13.56
N THR A 45 4.45 -2.17 -13.45
CA THR A 45 5.25 -1.82 -12.26
C THR A 45 5.09 -0.35 -11.92
N THR A 46 4.83 -0.04 -10.66
CA THR A 46 4.64 1.33 -10.17
C THR A 46 4.94 1.44 -8.69
N TYR A 47 5.00 2.69 -8.21
CA TYR A 47 5.02 2.96 -6.78
C TYR A 47 3.61 3.24 -6.29
N VAL A 48 3.26 2.66 -5.15
CA VAL A 48 1.96 2.80 -4.49
C VAL A 48 2.16 3.47 -3.15
N THR A 49 1.49 4.60 -2.93
CA THR A 49 1.47 5.24 -1.62
C THR A 49 0.60 4.42 -0.68
N VAL A 50 1.19 3.98 0.42
CA VAL A 50 0.54 3.22 1.49
C VAL A 50 0.46 4.11 2.71
N ASN A 51 -0.76 4.30 3.22
CA ASN A 51 -1.00 5.01 4.47
C ASN A 51 -1.33 4.00 5.56
N GLY A 52 -0.65 4.09 6.70
CA GLY A 52 -0.92 3.32 7.90
C GLY A 52 -1.47 4.21 9.01
N LYS A 53 -2.32 3.65 9.87
CA LYS A 53 -2.85 4.31 11.07
C LYS A 53 -3.19 3.32 12.17
N ASN A 54 -3.23 3.83 13.40
CA ASN A 54 -3.61 3.09 14.61
C ASN A 54 -2.68 1.89 14.91
N PHE A 55 -1.44 1.93 14.45
CA PHE A 55 -0.45 0.93 14.84
C PHE A 55 0.04 1.19 16.27
N ASP A 56 0.38 0.12 16.96
CA ASP A 56 1.07 0.22 18.25
C ASP A 56 2.50 0.72 18.01
N GLU A 57 2.80 1.92 18.48
CA GLU A 57 4.12 2.56 18.30
C GLU A 57 5.23 1.87 19.07
N THR A 58 4.90 0.96 20.01
CA THR A 58 5.87 0.17 20.78
C THR A 58 6.33 -1.09 20.05
N VAL A 59 5.63 -1.48 18.97
CA VAL A 59 5.93 -2.68 18.16
C VAL A 59 6.42 -2.27 16.78
N GLY A 60 7.67 -2.65 16.46
CA GLY A 60 8.21 -2.42 15.13
C GLY A 60 7.56 -3.32 14.06
N ILE A 61 7.38 -2.78 12.88
CA ILE A 61 6.79 -3.48 11.73
C ILE A 61 7.65 -3.33 10.47
N TYR A 62 7.49 -4.29 9.55
CA TYR A 62 7.94 -4.15 8.18
C TYR A 62 6.77 -3.90 7.25
N LEU A 63 6.93 -2.92 6.34
CA LEU A 63 6.05 -2.66 5.21
C LEU A 63 6.76 -3.04 3.92
N ALA A 64 6.16 -3.91 3.11
CA ALA A 64 6.74 -4.38 1.86
C ALA A 64 5.68 -4.86 0.86
N PHE A 65 6.13 -5.25 -0.33
CA PHE A 65 5.33 -5.98 -1.31
C PHE A 65 5.76 -7.45 -1.29
N CYS A 66 4.89 -8.35 -0.84
CA CYS A 66 5.24 -9.74 -0.55
C CYS A 66 4.33 -10.74 -1.26
N LEU A 67 4.82 -11.96 -1.41
CA LEU A 67 3.98 -13.13 -1.69
C LEU A 67 3.08 -13.38 -0.48
N VAL A 68 1.78 -13.56 -0.71
CA VAL A 68 0.84 -13.94 0.36
C VAL A 68 1.10 -15.40 0.74
N PRO A 69 1.46 -15.69 1.99
CA PRO A 69 1.82 -17.03 2.44
C PRO A 69 0.59 -17.89 2.70
N ARG A 70 0.81 -19.17 2.99
CA ARG A 70 -0.21 -19.98 3.64
C ARG A 70 -0.48 -19.47 5.06
N LYS A 71 -1.67 -19.72 5.58
CA LYS A 71 -2.06 -19.28 6.92
C LYS A 71 -1.00 -19.69 7.97
N GLY A 72 -0.59 -18.74 8.79
CA GLY A 72 0.37 -18.92 9.88
C GLY A 72 1.84 -18.89 9.46
N GLN A 73 2.15 -18.75 8.17
CA GLN A 73 3.52 -18.59 7.69
C GLN A 73 3.87 -17.12 7.49
N ALA A 74 5.16 -16.80 7.64
CA ALA A 74 5.65 -15.44 7.37
C ALA A 74 5.55 -15.11 5.88
N PRO A 75 5.12 -13.88 5.51
CA PRO A 75 5.11 -13.44 4.12
C PRO A 75 6.55 -13.34 3.60
N THR A 76 6.84 -14.13 2.55
CA THR A 76 8.15 -14.20 1.89
C THR A 76 8.00 -14.87 0.51
N PRO A 77 8.80 -14.51 -0.53
CA PRO A 77 9.72 -13.37 -0.53
C PRO A 77 8.99 -12.02 -0.53
N CYS A 78 9.72 -10.96 -0.18
CA CYS A 78 9.25 -9.60 -0.20
C CYS A 78 10.17 -8.69 -1.02
N GLY A 79 9.66 -7.56 -1.41
CA GLY A 79 10.37 -6.48 -2.09
C GLY A 79 9.57 -5.19 -2.06
N GLY A 80 10.01 -4.18 -2.81
CA GLY A 80 9.22 -2.97 -3.04
C GLY A 80 9.37 -1.85 -2.01
N GLY A 81 9.97 -2.13 -0.86
CA GLY A 81 10.33 -1.11 0.14
C GLY A 81 11.75 -0.57 -0.03
N VAL A 82 12.28 0.01 1.03
CA VAL A 82 13.67 0.49 1.11
C VAL A 82 14.44 -0.40 2.08
N ASN A 83 15.49 -1.05 1.59
CA ASN A 83 16.45 -1.72 2.43
C ASN A 83 17.63 -0.79 2.70
N LYS A 84 17.60 -0.07 3.82
CA LYS A 84 18.64 0.90 4.18
C LYS A 84 19.97 0.25 4.59
N SER A 85 19.94 -1.01 5.03
CA SER A 85 21.16 -1.76 5.34
C SER A 85 21.92 -2.24 4.11
N GLY A 86 21.27 -2.25 2.95
CA GLY A 86 21.82 -2.83 1.72
C GLY A 86 21.88 -4.35 1.72
N THR A 87 21.29 -5.02 2.71
CA THR A 87 21.23 -6.48 2.88
C THR A 87 19.79 -6.96 3.00
N GLY A 88 19.52 -8.18 2.56
CA GLY A 88 18.20 -8.78 2.62
C GLY A 88 17.17 -8.19 1.64
N GLU A 89 15.93 -8.46 1.89
CA GLU A 89 14.81 -8.04 1.05
C GLU A 89 14.44 -6.58 1.30
N ALA A 90 14.06 -5.86 0.24
CA ALA A 90 13.67 -4.45 0.33
C ALA A 90 12.35 -4.33 1.08
N SER A 91 12.38 -3.67 2.23
CA SER A 91 11.23 -3.34 3.06
C SER A 91 11.48 -2.05 3.84
N TYR A 92 10.41 -1.37 4.24
CA TYR A 92 10.51 -0.30 5.22
C TYR A 92 10.43 -0.91 6.62
N TRP A 93 11.41 -0.63 7.45
CA TRP A 93 11.33 -0.89 8.88
C TRP A 93 10.75 0.35 9.56
N ILE A 94 9.56 0.22 10.13
CA ILE A 94 8.84 1.31 10.81
C ILE A 94 8.82 0.97 12.30
N SER A 95 9.50 1.77 13.12
CA SER A 95 9.62 1.56 14.56
C SER A 95 10.00 2.87 15.26
N SER A 96 9.28 3.22 16.32
CA SER A 96 9.58 4.40 17.15
C SER A 96 10.59 4.13 18.26
N ASN A 97 10.87 2.85 18.56
CA ASN A 97 11.79 2.41 19.61
C ASN A 97 12.74 1.30 19.14
N PRO A 98 13.45 1.49 18.02
CA PRO A 98 14.37 0.48 17.52
C PRO A 98 15.54 0.31 18.48
N PRO A 99 16.17 -0.88 18.56
CA PRO A 99 17.41 -1.07 19.30
C PRO A 99 18.53 -0.17 18.75
N PRO A 100 19.64 0.01 19.48
CA PRO A 100 20.70 0.96 19.10
C PRO A 100 21.21 0.84 17.64
N TYR A 101 21.32 -0.37 17.12
CA TYR A 101 21.75 -0.60 15.72
C TYR A 101 20.69 -0.16 14.69
N GLY A 102 19.43 -0.02 15.10
CA GLY A 102 18.31 0.39 14.25
C GLY A 102 18.14 1.89 14.14
N ILE A 103 18.83 2.67 14.98
CA ILE A 103 18.77 4.13 14.94
C ILE A 103 19.27 4.62 13.58
N GLY A 104 18.43 5.41 12.89
CA GLY A 104 18.70 5.88 11.52
C GLY A 104 18.40 4.85 10.41
N LEU A 105 18.10 3.59 10.76
CA LEU A 105 17.61 2.59 9.81
C LEU A 105 16.09 2.49 9.84
N ALA A 106 15.50 2.48 11.04
CA ALA A 106 14.06 2.49 11.22
C ALA A 106 13.47 3.89 10.97
N ILE A 107 12.26 3.92 10.43
CA ILE A 107 11.45 5.13 10.26
C ILE A 107 10.51 5.18 11.48
N PRO A 108 10.50 6.26 12.28
CA PRO A 108 9.58 6.35 13.40
C PRO A 108 8.14 6.50 12.91
N PHE A 109 7.19 5.96 13.66
CA PHE A 109 5.79 6.28 13.47
C PHE A 109 5.54 7.78 13.68
N VAL A 110 4.61 8.33 12.95
CA VAL A 110 3.99 9.61 13.27
C VAL A 110 2.93 9.37 14.34
N ALA A 111 2.78 10.28 15.28
CA ALA A 111 1.86 10.18 16.41
C ALA A 111 0.47 9.64 16.01
N GLY A 112 -0.04 8.66 16.77
CA GLY A 112 -1.25 7.90 16.45
C GLY A 112 -0.97 6.66 15.59
N GLY A 113 0.27 6.13 15.66
CA GLY A 113 0.67 4.93 14.94
C GLY A 113 0.52 5.06 13.44
N ARG A 114 0.91 6.22 12.88
CA ARG A 114 0.74 6.54 11.46
C ARG A 114 2.05 6.48 10.69
N PHE A 115 1.94 6.14 9.41
CA PHE A 115 3.02 6.26 8.45
C PHE A 115 2.47 6.50 7.05
N THR A 116 3.33 7.00 6.15
CA THR A 116 3.04 7.11 4.72
C THR A 116 4.32 6.81 3.94
N GLU A 117 4.31 5.71 3.18
CA GLU A 117 5.46 5.24 2.43
C GLU A 117 5.09 4.83 1.01
N LYS A 118 6.07 4.85 0.10
CA LYS A 118 5.89 4.46 -1.31
C LYS A 118 6.48 3.08 -1.57
N VAL A 119 5.63 2.08 -1.73
CA VAL A 119 6.02 0.70 -2.01
C VAL A 119 6.00 0.43 -3.51
N LYS A 120 7.10 -0.10 -4.05
CA LYS A 120 7.18 -0.53 -5.45
C LYS A 120 6.47 -1.87 -5.62
N VAL A 121 5.40 -1.90 -6.42
CA VAL A 121 4.71 -3.14 -6.81
C VAL A 121 5.12 -3.55 -8.22
N THR A 122 5.38 -4.84 -8.41
CA THR A 122 5.95 -5.39 -9.65
C THR A 122 5.16 -6.62 -10.10
N ARG A 123 5.14 -6.89 -11.42
CA ARG A 123 4.56 -8.14 -11.95
C ARG A 123 5.34 -9.38 -11.52
N MET A 124 6.64 -9.23 -11.32
CA MET A 124 7.53 -10.30 -10.88
C MET A 124 8.05 -9.97 -9.48
N LEU A 125 7.95 -10.92 -8.56
CA LEU A 125 8.54 -10.88 -7.23
C LEU A 125 9.53 -12.05 -7.13
N GLY A 126 10.80 -11.76 -7.41
CA GLY A 126 11.79 -12.80 -7.67
C GLY A 126 11.33 -13.69 -8.83
N LYS A 127 11.22 -15.00 -8.59
CA LYS A 127 10.74 -15.99 -9.59
C LYS A 127 9.21 -16.10 -9.70
N TYR A 128 8.47 -15.37 -8.84
CA TYR A 128 7.01 -15.48 -8.78
C TYR A 128 6.34 -14.43 -9.65
N GLU A 129 5.41 -14.86 -10.50
CA GLU A 129 4.60 -13.99 -11.33
C GLU A 129 3.29 -13.65 -10.58
N CYS A 130 3.11 -12.39 -10.17
CA CYS A 130 1.96 -11.92 -9.40
C CYS A 130 0.61 -11.96 -10.15
N LYS A 131 0.60 -12.39 -11.43
CA LYS A 131 -0.62 -12.79 -12.15
C LYS A 131 -1.05 -14.24 -11.86
N LYS A 132 -0.10 -15.09 -11.44
CA LYS A 132 -0.34 -16.52 -11.18
C LYS A 132 -0.42 -16.85 -9.71
N VAL A 133 0.18 -16.00 -8.87
CA VAL A 133 0.18 -16.12 -7.41
C VAL A 133 -0.30 -14.82 -6.80
N THR A 134 -0.82 -14.88 -5.58
CA THR A 134 -1.26 -13.67 -4.88
C THR A 134 -0.06 -12.95 -4.27
N CYS A 135 0.20 -11.73 -4.74
CA CYS A 135 1.12 -10.78 -4.14
C CYS A 135 0.33 -9.65 -3.49
N ALA A 136 0.83 -9.09 -2.40
CA ALA A 136 0.14 -8.05 -1.65
C ALA A 136 1.10 -6.98 -1.12
N ILE A 137 0.59 -5.77 -0.94
CA ILE A 137 1.15 -4.84 0.03
C ILE A 137 0.92 -5.45 1.40
N THR A 138 2.00 -5.58 2.16
CA THR A 138 2.01 -6.36 3.39
C THR A 138 2.63 -5.56 4.53
N VAL A 139 1.99 -5.59 5.68
CA VAL A 139 2.60 -5.26 6.97
C VAL A 139 2.77 -6.55 7.74
N ARG A 140 3.87 -6.68 8.45
CA ARG A 140 4.15 -7.77 9.41
C ARG A 140 4.98 -7.26 10.57
N SER A 141 5.04 -8.01 11.68
CA SER A 141 5.99 -7.75 12.76
C SER A 141 7.42 -7.72 12.24
N ASP A 142 8.27 -6.90 12.84
CA ASP A 142 9.69 -6.82 12.51
C ASP A 142 10.46 -8.05 12.99
N HIS A 143 11.79 -8.04 12.80
CA HIS A 143 12.67 -9.15 13.18
C HIS A 143 12.80 -9.35 14.70
N LEU A 144 12.41 -8.37 15.51
CA LEU A 144 12.38 -8.51 16.96
C LEU A 144 11.20 -9.37 17.41
N HIS A 145 10.18 -9.49 16.57
CA HIS A 145 8.95 -10.25 16.81
C HIS A 145 8.64 -11.18 15.61
N GLU A 146 9.67 -11.81 15.05
CA GLU A 146 9.59 -12.53 13.75
C GLU A 146 8.52 -13.62 13.73
N GLY A 147 8.27 -14.29 14.85
CA GLY A 147 7.24 -15.33 14.98
C GLY A 147 5.81 -14.81 15.12
N ASP A 148 5.63 -13.54 15.40
CA ASP A 148 4.31 -12.95 15.62
C ASP A 148 3.60 -12.66 14.29
N ARG A 149 2.47 -13.35 14.07
CA ARG A 149 1.60 -13.18 12.89
C ARG A 149 0.37 -12.32 13.17
N THR A 150 0.24 -11.75 14.37
CA THR A 150 -0.93 -10.95 14.75
C THR A 150 -0.95 -9.57 14.07
N HIS A 151 0.21 -9.11 13.57
CA HIS A 151 0.35 -7.85 12.84
C HIS A 151 0.33 -8.01 11.32
N ASP A 152 0.10 -9.23 10.80
CA ASP A 152 0.07 -9.46 9.36
C ASP A 152 -1.18 -8.87 8.73
N ILE A 153 -0.99 -7.86 7.87
CA ILE A 153 -2.05 -7.22 7.08
C ILE A 153 -1.70 -7.36 5.60
N PHE A 154 -2.68 -7.68 4.77
CA PHE A 154 -2.49 -7.86 3.34
C PHE A 154 -3.50 -7.04 2.54
N ILE A 155 -3.04 -6.24 1.57
CA ILE A 155 -3.87 -5.70 0.50
C ILE A 155 -3.40 -6.36 -0.80
N PRO A 156 -4.13 -7.35 -1.33
CA PRO A 156 -3.79 -8.00 -2.59
C PRO A 156 -3.71 -7.01 -3.75
N ILE A 157 -2.69 -7.20 -4.59
CA ILE A 157 -2.47 -6.39 -5.80
C ILE A 157 -2.71 -7.26 -7.03
N THR A 158 -3.54 -6.76 -7.93
CA THR A 158 -3.86 -7.43 -9.20
C THR A 158 -3.15 -6.72 -10.35
N PHE A 159 -2.52 -7.48 -11.24
CA PHE A 159 -1.96 -6.98 -12.49
C PHE A 159 -2.83 -7.42 -13.68
N LYS A 160 -3.24 -6.45 -14.49
CA LYS A 160 -3.93 -6.66 -15.78
C LYS A 160 -2.96 -6.84 -16.92
#